data_e813aac0c0bf2624944a63b2e8672cc5
#
_entry.id   e813aac0c0bf2624944a63b2e8672cc5
#
_cell.length_a   1.000
_cell.length_b   1.000
_cell.length_c   1.000
_cell.angle_alpha   90.00
_cell.angle_beta   90.00
_cell.angle_gamma   90.00
#
_symmetry.space_group_name_H-M   'P 1'
#
loop_
_entity.id
_entity.type
_entity.pdbx_description
1 polymer ?
#
loop_
_entity_poly.entity_id
_entity_poly.type
_entity_poly.pdbx_seq_one_letter_code
_entity_poly.pdbx_strand_id
1 'polypeptide(L)'
;SDLRFTLEEFENHYAPSCFYALSNEESKITQLSELIPAYIGIGSEKGAEAPFYSTINIFERTYKRCKKRNRYTLTFSEPVSSILENSTKALLKKNGFEVVSQGENTGNVQFNIKTKSSYFNKTHLTILTTEILVFDENESLKFKDSFKVKGASFKSSNESVAKAELALLQRVKLK
;
A
#
# COMPACT_ATOMS: atom_id res chain seq x y z
N SER A 1 1.96 27.37 -5.61
CA SER A 1 0.72 27.32 -4.78
C SER A 1 0.17 25.90 -4.71
N ASP A 2 0.21 25.14 -5.80
CA ASP A 2 -0.41 23.81 -5.89
C ASP A 2 0.26 22.75 -5.00
N LEU A 3 1.59 22.81 -4.82
CA LEU A 3 2.32 21.84 -4.02
C LEU A 3 2.00 21.96 -2.52
N ARG A 4 1.78 23.16 -2.04
CA ARG A 4 1.46 23.41 -0.62
C ARG A 4 0.08 22.94 -0.25
N PHE A 5 -0.91 23.17 -1.12
CA PHE A 5 -2.26 22.67 -0.96
C PHE A 5 -2.30 21.14 -0.97
N THR A 6 -1.60 20.51 -1.91
CA THR A 6 -1.49 19.06 -2.04
C THR A 6 -0.86 18.41 -0.79
N LEU A 7 0.15 19.04 -0.18
CA LEU A 7 0.79 18.52 1.02
C LEU A 7 -0.12 18.56 2.26
N GLU A 8 -0.93 19.61 2.42
CA GLU A 8 -1.91 19.73 3.51
C GLU A 8 -3.04 18.71 3.36
N GLU A 9 -3.50 18.43 2.13
CA GLU A 9 -4.47 17.36 1.88
C GLU A 9 -3.93 15.98 2.25
N PHE A 10 -2.66 15.69 1.97
CA PHE A 10 -2.05 14.38 2.25
C PHE A 10 -1.82 14.10 3.73
N GLU A 11 -1.70 15.12 4.58
CA GLU A 11 -1.58 14.91 6.03
C GLU A 11 -2.82 14.23 6.63
N ASN A 12 -3.98 14.33 5.97
CA ASN A 12 -5.25 13.75 6.41
C ASN A 12 -5.53 12.36 5.82
N HIS A 13 -4.73 11.88 4.87
CA HIS A 13 -4.92 10.56 4.27
C HIS A 13 -4.21 9.47 5.09
N TYR A 14 -4.72 8.22 4.99
CA TYR A 14 -4.02 7.10 5.61
C TYR A 14 -2.68 6.84 4.89
N ALA A 15 -1.69 6.34 5.64
CA ALA A 15 -0.29 6.35 5.23
C ALA A 15 0.04 5.79 3.83
N PRO A 16 -0.56 4.67 3.34
CA PRO A 16 -0.26 4.17 2.01
C PRO A 16 -0.64 5.13 0.88
N SER A 17 -1.78 5.79 0.98
CA SER A 17 -2.20 6.79 -0.01
C SER A 17 -1.30 8.01 0.00
N CYS A 18 -0.91 8.47 1.18
CA CYS A 18 0.04 9.54 1.39
C CYS A 18 1.40 9.21 0.74
N PHE A 19 1.94 8.02 1.01
CA PHE A 19 3.23 7.60 0.44
C PHE A 19 3.19 7.52 -1.08
N TYR A 20 2.16 6.91 -1.65
CA TYR A 20 2.03 6.76 -3.10
C TYR A 20 1.89 8.11 -3.82
N ALA A 21 1.11 9.00 -3.28
CA ALA A 21 0.95 10.34 -3.85
C ALA A 21 2.25 11.14 -3.78
N LEU A 22 2.96 11.12 -2.64
CA LEU A 22 4.22 11.85 -2.47
C LEU A 22 5.36 11.26 -3.29
N SER A 23 5.41 9.95 -3.52
CA SER A 23 6.44 9.34 -4.36
C SER A 23 6.36 9.77 -5.82
N ASN A 24 5.18 10.11 -6.32
CA ASN A 24 5.00 10.66 -7.65
C ASN A 24 5.51 12.12 -7.76
N GLU A 25 5.54 12.85 -6.65
CA GLU A 25 6.05 14.22 -6.60
C GLU A 25 7.55 14.31 -6.29
N GLU A 26 8.16 13.21 -5.80
CA GLU A 26 9.57 13.16 -5.42
C GLU A 26 10.50 13.55 -6.58
N SER A 27 10.22 13.09 -7.80
CA SER A 27 11.00 13.43 -8.97
C SER A 27 10.91 14.91 -9.33
N LYS A 28 9.77 15.53 -9.15
CA LYS A 28 9.58 16.98 -9.38
C LYS A 28 10.33 17.82 -8.34
N ILE A 29 10.30 17.39 -7.09
CA ILE A 29 11.02 18.06 -6.00
C ILE A 29 12.53 17.94 -6.19
N THR A 30 13.01 16.77 -6.61
CA THR A 30 14.44 16.58 -6.94
C THR A 30 14.85 17.51 -8.09
N GLN A 31 14.08 17.59 -9.16
CA GLN A 31 14.34 18.51 -10.26
C GLN A 31 14.33 19.98 -9.81
N LEU A 32 13.37 20.37 -8.95
CA LEU A 32 13.33 21.72 -8.40
C LEU A 32 14.57 22.01 -7.54
N SER A 33 15.01 21.08 -6.70
CA SER A 33 16.19 21.25 -5.86
C SER A 33 17.49 21.38 -6.67
N GLU A 34 17.57 20.76 -7.83
CA GLU A 34 18.69 20.88 -8.76
C GLU A 34 18.67 22.21 -9.55
N LEU A 35 17.48 22.74 -9.87
CA LEU A 35 17.33 23.99 -10.61
C LEU A 35 17.58 25.25 -9.75
N ILE A 36 17.31 25.18 -8.45
CA ILE A 36 17.47 26.33 -7.54
C ILE A 36 18.89 26.91 -7.56
N PRO A 37 19.99 26.12 -7.42
CA PRO A 37 21.34 26.65 -7.49
C PRO A 37 21.69 27.33 -8.82
N ALA A 38 21.19 26.76 -9.92
CA ALA A 38 21.38 27.34 -11.25
C ALA A 38 20.64 28.69 -11.40
N TYR A 39 19.44 28.80 -10.85
CA TYR A 39 18.65 30.03 -10.86
C TYR A 39 19.28 31.14 -10.02
N ILE A 40 19.81 30.79 -8.85
CA ILE A 40 20.57 31.75 -7.97
C ILE A 40 21.84 32.28 -8.68
N GLY A 41 22.51 31.39 -9.45
CA GLY A 41 23.72 31.76 -10.22
C GLY A 41 23.47 32.78 -11.36
N ILE A 42 22.20 32.94 -11.78
CA ILE A 42 21.81 33.86 -12.88
C ILE A 42 21.47 35.30 -12.37
N GLY A 43 21.57 35.58 -11.06
CA GLY A 43 21.44 36.93 -10.53
C GLY A 43 20.08 37.26 -9.92
N SER A 44 19.35 36.29 -9.40
CA SER A 44 18.17 36.57 -8.60
C SER A 44 18.51 37.30 -7.30
N GLU A 45 17.62 38.16 -6.83
CA GLU A 45 17.77 38.86 -5.55
C GLU A 45 17.98 37.88 -4.40
N LYS A 46 18.92 38.15 -3.49
CA LYS A 46 19.14 37.35 -2.29
C LYS A 46 17.85 37.24 -1.48
N GLY A 47 17.34 36.06 -1.33
CA GLY A 47 16.10 35.75 -0.59
C GLY A 47 14.93 35.24 -1.43
N ALA A 48 15.02 35.29 -2.76
CA ALA A 48 13.99 34.73 -3.65
C ALA A 48 13.86 33.20 -3.55
N GLU A 49 14.93 32.54 -3.09
CA GLU A 49 14.98 31.08 -2.86
C GLU A 49 14.29 30.61 -1.56
N ALA A 50 14.10 31.49 -0.57
CA ALA A 50 13.56 31.12 0.73
C ALA A 50 12.19 30.40 0.65
N PRO A 51 11.23 30.80 -0.21
CA PRO A 51 9.97 30.07 -0.38
C PRO A 51 10.15 28.65 -0.92
N PHE A 52 11.12 28.42 -1.80
CA PHE A 52 11.41 27.11 -2.38
C PHE A 52 12.00 26.16 -1.36
N TYR A 53 12.98 26.61 -0.57
CA TYR A 53 13.55 25.82 0.52
C TYR A 53 12.52 25.48 1.59
N SER A 54 11.63 26.41 1.92
CA SER A 54 10.52 26.14 2.84
C SER A 54 9.62 25.03 2.31
N THR A 55 9.26 25.06 1.03
CA THR A 55 8.41 24.05 0.38
C THR A 55 9.11 22.68 0.34
N ILE A 56 10.39 22.63 -0.02
CA ILE A 56 11.19 21.39 -0.02
C ILE A 56 11.27 20.80 1.38
N ASN A 57 11.55 21.59 2.40
CA ASN A 57 11.61 21.14 3.79
C ASN A 57 10.26 20.60 4.30
N ILE A 58 9.15 21.23 3.93
CA ILE A 58 7.80 20.75 4.27
C ILE A 58 7.57 19.40 3.60
N PHE A 59 7.89 19.27 2.30
CA PHE A 59 7.77 18.02 1.57
C PHE A 59 8.59 16.90 2.22
N GLU A 60 9.86 17.13 2.49
CA GLU A 60 10.73 16.13 3.12
C GLU A 60 10.22 15.67 4.48
N ARG A 61 9.74 16.59 5.32
CA ARG A 61 9.15 16.26 6.61
C ARG A 61 7.90 15.44 6.45
N THR A 62 7.00 15.81 5.54
CA THR A 62 5.75 15.09 5.27
C THR A 62 6.05 13.71 4.69
N TYR A 63 6.98 13.61 3.74
CA TYR A 63 7.42 12.34 3.17
C TYR A 63 8.02 11.39 4.22
N LYS A 64 8.92 11.89 5.07
CA LYS A 64 9.49 11.11 6.18
C LYS A 64 8.41 10.64 7.16
N ARG A 65 7.41 11.50 7.44
CA ARG A 65 6.27 11.17 8.31
C ARG A 65 5.39 10.10 7.69
N CYS A 66 5.02 10.24 6.40
CA CYS A 66 4.28 9.23 5.64
C CYS A 66 5.03 7.89 5.62
N LYS A 67 6.32 7.90 5.31
CA LYS A 67 7.16 6.70 5.27
C LYS A 67 7.19 5.99 6.63
N LYS A 68 7.28 6.74 7.74
CA LYS A 68 7.27 6.18 9.09
C LYS A 68 5.91 5.51 9.43
N ARG A 69 4.79 6.11 9.02
CA ARG A 69 3.44 5.59 9.25
C ARG A 69 3.05 4.45 8.30
N ASN A 70 3.85 4.21 7.26
CA ASN A 70 3.55 3.22 6.22
C ASN A 70 4.08 1.81 6.56
N ARG A 71 4.36 1.53 7.82
CA ARG A 71 4.80 0.23 8.31
C ARG A 71 3.61 -0.57 8.80
N TYR A 72 3.44 -1.76 8.25
CA TYR A 72 2.29 -2.63 8.53
C TYR A 72 2.75 -4.05 8.81
N THR A 73 2.09 -4.70 9.75
CA THR A 73 2.13 -6.15 9.89
C THR A 73 1.09 -6.78 8.96
N LEU A 74 1.37 -7.97 8.45
CA LEU A 74 0.43 -8.75 7.66
C LEU A 74 -0.04 -9.95 8.46
N THR A 75 -1.35 -10.10 8.61
CA THR A 75 -1.96 -11.21 9.33
C THR A 75 -3.02 -11.91 8.49
N PHE A 76 -3.14 -13.24 8.66
CA PHE A 76 -4.17 -14.06 8.06
C PHE A 76 -4.96 -14.78 9.15
N SER A 77 -6.27 -14.85 9.01
CA SER A 77 -7.14 -15.53 10.00
C SER A 77 -6.99 -17.05 10.01
N GLU A 78 -6.56 -17.62 8.87
CA GLU A 78 -6.30 -19.05 8.69
C GLU A 78 -4.92 -19.23 8.05
N PRO A 79 -4.25 -20.38 8.24
CA PRO A 79 -3.01 -20.69 7.54
C PRO A 79 -3.22 -20.64 6.02
N VAL A 80 -2.34 -19.96 5.33
CA VAL A 80 -2.36 -19.81 3.88
C VAL A 80 -1.11 -20.43 3.26
N SER A 81 -1.12 -20.66 1.95
CA SER A 81 0.09 -21.12 1.27
C SER A 81 1.19 -20.07 1.34
N SER A 82 2.46 -20.53 1.39
CA SER A 82 3.62 -19.62 1.33
C SER A 82 3.63 -18.78 0.05
N ILE A 83 3.05 -19.30 -1.03
CA ILE A 83 2.90 -18.58 -2.30
C ILE A 83 1.94 -17.41 -2.13
N LEU A 84 0.77 -17.63 -1.52
CA LEU A 84 -0.21 -16.57 -1.27
C LEU A 84 0.37 -15.52 -0.33
N GLU A 85 1.02 -15.92 0.76
CA GLU A 85 1.65 -15.00 1.71
C GLU A 85 2.70 -14.11 1.04
N ASN A 86 3.66 -14.70 0.32
CA ASN A 86 4.72 -13.96 -0.35
C ASN A 86 4.18 -13.05 -1.46
N SER A 87 3.20 -13.52 -2.23
CA SER A 87 2.56 -12.71 -3.27
C SER A 87 1.76 -11.56 -2.68
N THR A 88 1.11 -11.76 -1.53
CA THR A 88 0.41 -10.69 -0.81
C THR A 88 1.39 -9.63 -0.29
N LYS A 89 2.54 -10.06 0.29
CA LYS A 89 3.61 -9.12 0.69
C LYS A 89 4.12 -8.30 -0.48
N ALA A 90 4.35 -8.94 -1.64
CA ALA A 90 4.78 -8.24 -2.85
C ALA A 90 3.72 -7.27 -3.37
N LEU A 91 2.44 -7.65 -3.33
CA LEU A 91 1.32 -6.79 -3.71
C LEU A 91 1.20 -5.57 -2.79
N LEU A 92 1.30 -5.77 -1.47
CA LEU A 92 1.31 -4.68 -0.48
C LEU A 92 2.45 -3.72 -0.75
N LYS A 93 3.68 -4.23 -0.94
CA LYS A 93 4.85 -3.42 -1.26
C LYS A 93 4.66 -2.60 -2.55
N LYS A 94 4.08 -3.21 -3.59
CA LYS A 94 3.74 -2.51 -4.85
C LYS A 94 2.73 -1.37 -4.63
N ASN A 95 1.84 -1.51 -3.65
CA ASN A 95 0.86 -0.49 -3.26
C ASN A 95 1.39 0.47 -2.19
N GLY A 96 2.68 0.50 -1.93
CA GLY A 96 3.33 1.45 -1.05
C GLY A 96 3.38 1.05 0.43
N PHE A 97 2.93 -0.15 0.82
CA PHE A 97 3.01 -0.65 2.20
C PHE A 97 4.41 -1.21 2.49
N GLU A 98 5.02 -0.81 3.59
CA GLU A 98 6.22 -1.45 4.13
C GLU A 98 5.78 -2.57 5.09
N VAL A 99 5.84 -3.82 4.63
CA VAL A 99 5.47 -4.97 5.46
C VAL A 99 6.62 -5.35 6.36
N VAL A 100 6.36 -5.34 7.67
CA VAL A 100 7.32 -5.70 8.73
C VAL A 100 6.81 -6.89 9.54
N SER A 101 7.72 -7.63 10.15
CA SER A 101 7.35 -8.81 10.97
C SER A 101 6.75 -8.42 12.31
N GLN A 102 7.33 -7.41 12.97
CA GLN A 102 6.87 -6.79 14.22
C GLN A 102 7.44 -5.37 14.33
N GLY A 103 6.80 -4.50 15.10
CA GLY A 103 7.33 -3.17 15.38
C GLY A 103 6.36 -2.34 16.22
N GLU A 104 6.90 -1.42 17.00
CA GLU A 104 6.11 -0.39 17.66
C GLU A 104 5.55 0.59 16.62
N ASN A 105 4.36 1.10 16.84
CA ASN A 105 3.68 2.06 15.97
C ASN A 105 3.53 1.54 14.51
N THR A 106 3.13 0.29 14.36
CA THR A 106 2.80 -0.30 13.06
C THR A 106 1.31 -0.50 12.92
N GLY A 107 0.79 -0.22 11.73
CA GLY A 107 -0.57 -0.63 11.37
C GLY A 107 -0.65 -2.13 11.12
N ASN A 108 -1.85 -2.61 10.83
CA ASN A 108 -2.08 -4.03 10.51
C ASN A 108 -2.93 -4.16 9.24
N VAL A 109 -2.50 -5.01 8.32
CA VAL A 109 -3.30 -5.48 7.19
C VAL A 109 -3.73 -6.91 7.49
N GLN A 110 -5.01 -7.10 7.71
CA GLN A 110 -5.60 -8.38 8.09
C GLN A 110 -6.43 -8.96 6.94
N PHE A 111 -6.14 -10.20 6.60
CA PHE A 111 -6.93 -10.99 5.66
C PHE A 111 -7.72 -12.06 6.41
N ASN A 112 -9.03 -11.86 6.53
CA ASN A 112 -9.95 -12.84 7.06
C ASN A 112 -10.43 -13.71 5.90
N ILE A 113 -9.88 -14.91 5.77
CA ILE A 113 -10.19 -15.84 4.68
C ILE A 113 -10.99 -17.00 5.24
N LYS A 114 -12.11 -17.33 4.58
CA LYS A 114 -12.89 -18.55 4.84
C LYS A 114 -12.89 -19.39 3.59
N THR A 115 -12.39 -20.60 3.70
CA THR A 115 -12.28 -21.56 2.59
C THR A 115 -13.43 -22.55 2.60
N LYS A 116 -14.10 -22.73 1.47
CA LYS A 116 -15.09 -23.77 1.26
C LYS A 116 -14.75 -24.55 0.01
N SER A 117 -14.47 -25.85 0.16
CA SER A 117 -14.18 -26.76 -0.95
C SER A 117 -15.32 -27.76 -1.16
N SER A 118 -15.56 -28.12 -2.39
CA SER A 118 -16.56 -29.13 -2.78
C SER A 118 -16.06 -29.87 -4.02
N TYR A 119 -16.62 -31.07 -4.22
CA TYR A 119 -16.40 -31.91 -5.39
C TYR A 119 -17.74 -32.25 -6.05
N PHE A 120 -17.88 -31.86 -7.31
CA PHE A 120 -19.10 -32.11 -8.05
C PHE A 120 -18.77 -32.32 -9.55
N ASN A 121 -19.41 -33.30 -10.19
CA ASN A 121 -19.21 -33.62 -11.61
C ASN A 121 -17.73 -33.68 -12.03
N LYS A 122 -16.93 -34.46 -11.30
CA LYS A 122 -15.47 -34.61 -11.51
C LYS A 122 -14.65 -33.29 -11.39
N THR A 123 -15.25 -32.25 -10.81
CA THR A 123 -14.61 -30.96 -10.63
C THR A 123 -14.41 -30.64 -9.15
N HIS A 124 -13.19 -30.35 -8.76
CA HIS A 124 -12.88 -29.73 -7.45
C HIS A 124 -13.15 -28.23 -7.55
N LEU A 125 -13.99 -27.72 -6.66
CA LEU A 125 -14.32 -26.31 -6.57
C LEU A 125 -13.89 -25.76 -5.20
N THR A 126 -13.15 -24.69 -5.20
CA THR A 126 -12.80 -23.95 -3.98
C THR A 126 -13.35 -22.52 -4.06
N ILE A 127 -14.01 -22.10 -3.00
CA ILE A 127 -14.50 -20.72 -2.84
C ILE A 127 -13.77 -20.11 -1.66
N LEU A 128 -13.08 -18.99 -1.87
CA LEU A 128 -12.53 -18.16 -0.83
C LEU A 128 -13.44 -16.96 -0.61
N THR A 129 -13.95 -16.82 0.60
CA THR A 129 -14.63 -15.60 1.05
C THR A 129 -13.63 -14.83 1.85
N THR A 130 -13.28 -13.62 1.39
CA THR A 130 -12.19 -12.81 1.94
C THR A 130 -12.74 -11.48 2.39
N GLU A 131 -12.35 -11.05 3.57
CA GLU A 131 -12.49 -9.70 4.08
C GLU A 131 -11.08 -9.15 4.35
N ILE A 132 -10.80 -7.96 3.84
CA ILE A 132 -9.53 -7.25 4.05
C ILE A 132 -9.81 -6.07 4.95
N LEU A 133 -9.05 -5.98 6.02
CA LEU A 133 -9.12 -4.87 6.98
C LEU A 133 -7.73 -4.22 7.07
N VAL A 134 -7.68 -2.91 7.01
CA VAL A 134 -6.45 -2.14 7.23
C VAL A 134 -6.66 -1.24 8.43
N PHE A 135 -5.84 -1.42 9.43
CA PHE A 135 -5.81 -0.62 10.66
C PHE A 135 -4.54 0.22 10.69
N ASP A 136 -4.64 1.44 11.18
CA ASP A 136 -3.47 2.28 11.43
C ASP A 136 -2.76 1.89 12.74
N GLU A 137 -1.72 2.64 13.10
CA GLU A 137 -0.93 2.46 14.32
C GLU A 137 -1.73 2.68 15.63
N ASN A 138 -2.93 3.26 15.55
CA ASN A 138 -3.86 3.47 16.68
C ASN A 138 -5.01 2.46 16.67
N GLU A 139 -4.88 1.37 15.91
CA GLU A 139 -5.94 0.35 15.75
C GLU A 139 -7.24 0.89 15.12
N SER A 140 -7.20 2.06 14.50
CA SER A 140 -8.34 2.64 13.80
C SER A 140 -8.48 2.00 12.41
N LEU A 141 -9.69 1.51 12.10
CA LEU A 141 -9.99 0.94 10.79
C LEU A 141 -9.98 2.04 9.72
N LYS A 142 -9.09 1.91 8.73
CA LYS A 142 -8.93 2.85 7.61
C LYS A 142 -9.49 2.34 6.30
N PHE A 143 -9.49 1.02 6.12
CA PHE A 143 -9.99 0.40 4.89
C PHE A 143 -10.64 -0.93 5.21
N LYS A 144 -11.73 -1.21 4.51
CA LYS A 144 -12.41 -2.50 4.54
C LYS A 144 -12.92 -2.84 3.14
N ASP A 145 -12.62 -4.05 2.69
CA ASP A 145 -13.21 -4.63 1.47
C ASP A 145 -13.56 -6.09 1.72
N SER A 146 -14.57 -6.59 1.01
CA SER A 146 -14.97 -7.99 1.11
C SER A 146 -15.43 -8.51 -0.24
N PHE A 147 -14.99 -9.70 -0.60
CA PHE A 147 -15.34 -10.33 -1.86
C PHE A 147 -15.24 -11.86 -1.80
N LYS A 148 -15.74 -12.51 -2.85
CA LYS A 148 -15.62 -13.95 -3.04
C LYS A 148 -14.91 -14.23 -4.35
N VAL A 149 -14.00 -15.20 -4.33
CA VAL A 149 -13.34 -15.72 -5.52
C VAL A 149 -13.52 -17.24 -5.59
N LYS A 150 -13.35 -17.78 -6.78
CA LYS A 150 -13.51 -19.21 -7.05
C LYS A 150 -12.31 -19.75 -7.81
N GLY A 151 -11.89 -20.96 -7.46
CA GLY A 151 -10.96 -21.76 -8.24
C GLY A 151 -11.59 -23.11 -8.56
N ALA A 152 -11.39 -23.61 -9.76
CA ALA A 152 -11.89 -24.92 -10.18
C ALA A 152 -10.78 -25.74 -10.84
N SER A 153 -10.77 -27.05 -10.60
CA SER A 153 -9.85 -27.99 -11.21
C SER A 153 -10.48 -29.35 -11.41
N PHE A 154 -10.17 -29.97 -12.55
CA PHE A 154 -10.50 -31.38 -12.82
C PHE A 154 -9.44 -32.34 -12.25
N LYS A 155 -8.26 -31.82 -11.85
CA LYS A 155 -7.12 -32.64 -11.45
C LYS A 155 -7.09 -32.89 -9.93
N SER A 156 -7.20 -31.81 -9.14
CA SER A 156 -7.08 -31.95 -7.68
C SER A 156 -7.70 -30.78 -6.92
N SER A 157 -7.98 -31.01 -5.63
CA SER A 157 -8.40 -29.98 -4.69
C SER A 157 -7.30 -28.91 -4.51
N ASN A 158 -6.03 -29.33 -4.42
CA ASN A 158 -4.90 -28.39 -4.25
C ASN A 158 -4.80 -27.42 -5.44
N GLU A 159 -5.02 -27.90 -6.67
CA GLU A 159 -5.01 -27.02 -7.85
C GLU A 159 -6.20 -26.05 -7.84
N SER A 160 -7.37 -26.47 -7.36
CA SER A 160 -8.53 -25.58 -7.22
C SER A 160 -8.29 -24.50 -6.16
N VAL A 161 -7.61 -24.83 -5.05
CA VAL A 161 -7.18 -23.85 -4.04
C VAL A 161 -6.19 -22.85 -4.64
N ALA A 162 -5.14 -23.32 -5.30
CA ALA A 162 -4.14 -22.44 -5.92
C ALA A 162 -4.76 -21.47 -6.95
N LYS A 163 -5.73 -21.92 -7.74
CA LYS A 163 -6.47 -21.06 -8.67
C LYS A 163 -7.34 -20.04 -7.93
N ALA A 164 -7.95 -20.40 -6.81
CA ALA A 164 -8.73 -19.48 -6.00
C ALA A 164 -7.82 -18.42 -5.33
N GLU A 165 -6.64 -18.80 -4.83
CA GLU A 165 -5.64 -17.89 -4.27
C GLU A 165 -5.12 -16.91 -5.33
N LEU A 166 -4.86 -17.38 -6.54
CA LEU A 166 -4.47 -16.50 -7.66
C LEU A 166 -5.57 -15.48 -7.99
N ALA A 167 -6.83 -15.94 -8.06
CA ALA A 167 -7.97 -15.06 -8.30
C ALA A 167 -8.16 -14.03 -7.17
N LEU A 168 -7.85 -14.41 -5.91
CA LEU A 168 -7.84 -13.50 -4.79
C LEU A 168 -6.84 -12.36 -5.00
N LEU A 169 -5.57 -12.69 -5.33
CA LEU A 169 -4.53 -11.69 -5.57
C LEU A 169 -4.88 -10.71 -6.69
N GLN A 170 -5.53 -11.19 -7.75
CA GLN A 170 -5.99 -10.35 -8.86
C GLN A 170 -7.14 -9.42 -8.47
N ARG A 171 -7.93 -9.80 -7.46
CA ARG A 171 -9.09 -9.03 -7.00
C ARG A 171 -8.74 -7.96 -5.99
N VAL A 172 -7.67 -8.15 -5.20
CA VAL A 172 -7.25 -7.19 -4.17
C VAL A 172 -6.89 -5.86 -4.80
N LYS A 173 -7.62 -4.81 -4.43
CA LYS A 173 -7.36 -3.43 -4.81
C LYS A 173 -7.30 -2.60 -3.54
N LEU A 174 -6.09 -2.25 -3.12
CA LEU A 174 -5.83 -1.38 -1.99
C LEU A 174 -5.61 0.05 -2.54
N LYS A 175 -6.71 0.72 -2.88
CA LYS A 175 -6.67 2.11 -3.36
C LYS A 175 -7.31 3.03 -2.35
#